data_3f4157b3f052793f4739fef0936badb3
#
_entry.id   3f4157b3f052793f4739fef0936badb3
#
_cell.length_a   1.000
_cell.length_b   1.000
_cell.length_c   1.000
_cell.angle_alpha   90.00
_cell.angle_beta   90.00
_cell.angle_gamma   90.00
#
_symmetry.space_group_name_H-M   'P 1'
#
loop_
_entity.id
_entity.type
_entity.pdbx_description
1 polymer ?
#
loop_
_entity_poly.entity_id
_entity_poly.type
_entity_poly.pdbx_seq_one_letter_code
_entity_poly.pdbx_strand_id
1 'polypeptide(L)'
;AEEDRPLDTEDPSVRHNPIMTDADMAMKVDPEYRKISERFYKDPAYFSEVFARAWFKLTHRDMGPKVRYIGPDVPDEDLIWQDPVPAGKTDYDVDAVKGKIASSGLSISDMVCTAWDSARTFRGSDKRGGANGARIRLAPQKDWEGNEPERLSRVLGVLEGIAAETGASVADVIVLAGNLGVEQAAKAAGFEVSVPFAPGRGDATAEQTDAEAFEVLEPLHDGYRNWLKKDYVVSPEEMLLDRTQLMGLTAPEMTVLLGGMRVLGTNHGGTRHGVFTDREGQLSNDFFVNLTDMDNTWKPVGENLYEIRDRQTDELKWTATRADLVFGSNSILRAYAEVYAQDD
;
A
#
# COMPACT_ATOMS: atom_id res chain seq x y z
N ALA A 1 32.30 28.62 32.30
CA ALA A 1 32.41 29.85 33.13
C ALA A 1 31.31 30.84 32.73
N GLU A 2 31.19 31.98 33.41
CA GLU A 2 30.17 32.99 33.06
C GLU A 2 30.47 33.63 31.71
N GLU A 3 31.73 33.75 31.38
CA GLU A 3 32.23 34.24 30.09
C GLU A 3 31.89 33.33 28.90
N ASP A 4 31.58 32.04 29.13
CA ASP A 4 31.18 31.06 28.11
C ASP A 4 29.67 31.05 27.85
N ARG A 5 28.90 31.83 28.62
CA ARG A 5 27.43 31.86 28.40
C ARG A 5 27.09 32.70 27.17
N PRO A 6 26.11 32.29 26.38
CA PRO A 6 25.68 33.07 25.20
C PRO A 6 25.20 34.47 25.62
N LEU A 7 25.55 35.45 24.82
CA LEU A 7 25.07 36.83 24.95
C LEU A 7 23.62 36.92 24.46
N ASP A 8 22.86 37.82 25.07
CA ASP A 8 21.57 38.21 24.51
C ASP A 8 21.77 38.89 23.15
N THR A 9 20.83 38.67 22.23
CA THR A 9 20.93 39.18 20.85
C THR A 9 20.67 40.68 20.74
N GLU A 10 19.93 41.26 21.70
CA GLU A 10 19.57 42.69 21.73
C GLU A 10 20.42 43.47 22.72
N ASP A 11 20.75 42.85 23.86
CA ASP A 11 21.55 43.47 24.90
C ASP A 11 22.83 42.66 25.20
N PRO A 12 23.97 43.01 24.61
CA PRO A 12 25.24 42.31 24.81
C PRO A 12 25.78 42.34 26.28
N SER A 13 25.20 43.15 27.16
CA SER A 13 25.55 43.15 28.58
C SER A 13 24.91 42.02 29.36
N VAL A 14 23.87 41.36 28.78
CA VAL A 14 23.13 40.23 29.38
C VAL A 14 23.69 38.92 28.87
N ARG A 15 23.91 37.97 29.79
CA ARG A 15 24.29 36.59 29.46
C ARG A 15 23.27 35.62 29.97
N HIS A 16 22.84 34.70 29.10
CA HIS A 16 21.82 33.68 29.42
C HIS A 16 22.46 32.42 29.98
N ASN A 17 21.80 31.80 30.95
CA ASN A 17 22.15 30.44 31.35
C ASN A 17 21.76 29.46 30.24
N PRO A 18 22.66 28.56 29.79
CA PRO A 18 22.28 27.47 28.92
C PRO A 18 21.18 26.63 29.57
N ILE A 19 20.13 26.32 28.80
CA ILE A 19 19.05 25.43 29.23
C ILE A 19 19.23 24.15 28.41
N MET A 20 19.12 23.01 29.08
CA MET A 20 19.15 21.70 28.49
C MET A 20 17.84 20.96 28.80
N THR A 21 17.33 20.28 27.83
CA THR A 21 16.20 19.36 28.00
C THR A 21 16.67 17.99 28.49
N ASP A 22 15.74 17.14 28.93
CA ASP A 22 16.05 15.75 29.27
C ASP A 22 16.62 14.98 28.07
N ALA A 23 16.19 15.32 26.86
CA ALA A 23 16.74 14.75 25.62
C ALA A 23 18.21 15.12 25.41
N ASP A 24 18.60 16.37 25.71
CA ASP A 24 20.01 16.82 25.64
C ASP A 24 20.85 16.11 26.71
N MET A 25 20.28 15.97 27.93
CA MET A 25 20.96 15.28 29.01
C MET A 25 21.14 13.78 28.72
N ALA A 26 20.21 13.15 28.00
CA ALA A 26 20.32 11.76 27.60
C ALA A 26 21.60 11.52 26.77
N MET A 27 22.02 12.46 25.90
CA MET A 27 23.26 12.35 25.13
C MET A 27 24.50 12.17 25.99
N LYS A 28 24.42 12.57 27.29
CA LYS A 28 25.52 12.50 28.24
C LYS A 28 25.35 11.36 29.25
N VAL A 29 24.15 11.07 29.70
CA VAL A 29 23.89 10.16 30.83
C VAL A 29 23.47 8.76 30.41
N ASP A 30 22.79 8.62 29.26
CA ASP A 30 22.49 7.30 28.74
C ASP A 30 23.77 6.64 28.19
N PRO A 31 24.06 5.37 28.58
CA PRO A 31 25.32 4.72 28.23
C PRO A 31 25.52 4.53 26.73
N GLU A 32 24.46 4.30 25.95
CA GLU A 32 24.56 4.09 24.51
C GLU A 32 24.75 5.43 23.77
N TYR A 33 23.94 6.43 24.07
CA TYR A 33 24.11 7.77 23.51
C TYR A 33 25.45 8.39 23.89
N ARG A 34 25.92 8.18 25.12
CA ARG A 34 27.22 8.70 25.57
C ARG A 34 28.38 8.15 24.75
N LYS A 35 28.39 6.87 24.40
CA LYS A 35 29.42 6.27 23.52
C LYS A 35 29.51 7.01 22.19
N ILE A 36 28.34 7.32 21.59
CA ILE A 36 28.25 8.04 20.33
C ILE A 36 28.75 9.48 20.50
N SER A 37 28.28 10.17 21.53
CA SER A 37 28.68 11.57 21.81
C SER A 37 30.16 11.69 22.09
N GLU A 38 30.78 10.77 22.84
CA GLU A 38 32.22 10.74 23.08
C GLU A 38 33.03 10.46 21.81
N ARG A 39 32.52 9.63 20.89
CA ARG A 39 33.15 9.38 19.60
C ARG A 39 33.14 10.67 18.74
N PHE A 40 31.99 11.34 18.67
CA PHE A 40 31.89 12.62 17.94
C PHE A 40 32.79 13.71 18.51
N TYR A 41 32.88 13.77 19.85
CA TYR A 41 33.78 14.73 20.52
C TYR A 41 35.26 14.48 20.21
N LYS A 42 35.67 13.19 20.10
CA LYS A 42 37.07 12.81 19.82
C LYS A 42 37.40 12.91 18.34
N ASP A 43 36.43 12.82 17.44
CA ASP A 43 36.58 12.83 15.98
C ASP A 43 35.56 13.77 15.33
N PRO A 44 35.85 15.11 15.28
CA PRO A 44 34.96 16.06 14.65
C PRO A 44 34.75 15.84 13.15
N ALA A 45 35.73 15.26 12.44
CA ALA A 45 35.61 14.96 11.01
C ALA A 45 34.57 13.88 10.78
N TYR A 46 34.61 12.80 11.59
CA TYR A 46 33.59 11.75 11.58
C TYR A 46 32.20 12.30 11.96
N PHE A 47 32.13 13.19 12.95
CA PHE A 47 30.85 13.86 13.27
C PHE A 47 30.28 14.61 12.08
N SER A 48 31.11 15.42 11.38
CA SER A 48 30.66 16.18 10.22
C SER A 48 30.14 15.28 9.07
N GLU A 49 30.82 14.17 8.81
CA GLU A 49 30.40 13.21 7.81
C GLU A 49 29.05 12.56 8.18
N VAL A 50 28.91 12.06 9.41
CA VAL A 50 27.67 11.42 9.88
C VAL A 50 26.51 12.40 9.89
N PHE A 51 26.77 13.66 10.33
CA PHE A 51 25.76 14.71 10.30
C PHE A 51 25.28 15.00 8.87
N ALA A 52 26.21 15.16 7.92
CA ALA A 52 25.87 15.40 6.52
C ALA A 52 25.01 14.27 5.93
N ARG A 53 25.35 13.02 6.22
CA ARG A 53 24.56 11.83 5.79
C ARG A 53 23.18 11.80 6.44
N ALA A 54 23.07 12.12 7.73
CA ALA A 54 21.80 12.18 8.44
C ALA A 54 20.92 13.32 7.91
N TRP A 55 21.52 14.47 7.64
CA TRP A 55 20.84 15.62 7.04
C TRP A 55 20.33 15.30 5.63
N PHE A 56 21.15 14.65 4.81
CA PHE A 56 20.73 14.20 3.48
C PHE A 56 19.54 13.23 3.57
N LYS A 57 19.59 12.24 4.47
CA LYS A 57 18.47 11.33 4.70
C LYS A 57 17.20 12.09 5.12
N LEU A 58 17.32 13.00 6.08
CA LEU A 58 16.18 13.79 6.58
C LEU A 58 15.51 14.59 5.46
N THR A 59 16.29 15.25 4.61
CA THR A 59 15.78 16.19 3.60
C THR A 59 15.35 15.51 2.30
N HIS A 60 15.68 14.22 2.09
CA HIS A 60 15.38 13.50 0.85
C HIS A 60 14.51 12.26 1.05
N ARG A 61 14.16 11.93 2.31
CA ARG A 61 13.41 10.72 2.63
C ARG A 61 12.05 10.62 1.92
N ASP A 62 11.39 11.74 1.72
CA ASP A 62 10.06 11.86 1.09
C ASP A 62 10.12 12.02 -0.44
N MET A 63 11.31 12.08 -1.03
CA MET A 63 11.45 12.20 -2.49
C MET A 63 11.25 10.88 -3.24
N GLY A 64 11.28 9.76 -2.54
CA GLY A 64 11.22 8.43 -3.12
C GLY A 64 12.55 7.94 -3.68
N PRO A 65 12.54 6.98 -4.62
CA PRO A 65 13.77 6.40 -5.15
C PRO A 65 14.61 7.41 -5.94
N LYS A 66 15.94 7.21 -5.95
CA LYS A 66 16.94 8.12 -6.55
C LYS A 66 16.63 8.49 -8.01
N VAL A 67 16.00 7.61 -8.79
CA VAL A 67 15.57 7.88 -10.18
C VAL A 67 14.65 9.10 -10.31
N ARG A 68 14.04 9.54 -9.23
CA ARG A 68 13.19 10.74 -9.17
C ARG A 68 13.96 12.03 -8.91
N TYR A 69 15.23 11.95 -8.52
CA TYR A 69 16.06 13.13 -8.25
C TYR A 69 16.48 13.78 -9.56
N ILE A 70 16.53 15.10 -9.57
CA ILE A 70 16.88 15.92 -10.74
C ILE A 70 18.02 16.84 -10.37
N GLY A 71 18.96 17.00 -11.28
CA GLY A 71 20.06 17.96 -11.16
C GLY A 71 21.44 17.31 -11.19
N PRO A 72 22.50 18.14 -11.26
CA PRO A 72 23.88 17.66 -11.40
C PRO A 72 24.48 17.14 -10.09
N ASP A 73 23.87 17.46 -8.94
CA ASP A 73 24.42 17.14 -7.62
C ASP A 73 23.78 15.88 -7.00
N VAL A 74 23.10 15.06 -7.81
CA VAL A 74 22.54 13.79 -7.35
C VAL A 74 23.69 12.84 -7.02
N PRO A 75 23.78 12.33 -5.76
CA PRO A 75 24.84 11.39 -5.40
C PRO A 75 24.77 10.09 -6.20
N ASP A 76 25.93 9.58 -6.62
CA ASP A 76 26.02 8.30 -7.33
C ASP A 76 25.72 7.09 -6.43
N GLU A 77 25.97 7.21 -5.12
CA GLU A 77 25.74 6.17 -4.13
C GLU A 77 24.24 5.84 -3.98
N ASP A 78 23.89 4.56 -4.04
CA ASP A 78 22.56 4.08 -3.66
C ASP A 78 22.56 3.73 -2.17
N LEU A 79 21.75 4.48 -1.42
CA LEU A 79 21.61 4.26 0.02
C LEU A 79 20.40 3.36 0.28
N ILE A 80 20.52 2.44 1.23
CA ILE A 80 19.47 1.43 1.49
C ILE A 80 18.11 2.05 1.83
N TRP A 81 18.11 3.19 2.53
CA TRP A 81 16.88 3.90 2.89
C TRP A 81 16.16 4.57 1.69
N GLN A 82 16.80 4.62 0.53
CA GLN A 82 16.20 5.09 -0.72
C GLN A 82 15.40 4.01 -1.42
N ASP A 83 15.32 2.81 -0.85
CA ASP A 83 14.64 1.64 -1.41
C ASP A 83 15.11 1.34 -2.85
N PRO A 84 16.42 1.15 -3.08
CA PRO A 84 16.98 1.04 -4.41
C PRO A 84 16.41 -0.17 -5.16
N VAL A 85 16.10 0.04 -6.44
CA VAL A 85 15.60 -1.00 -7.34
C VAL A 85 16.41 -0.94 -8.63
N PRO A 86 16.95 -2.06 -9.14
CA PRO A 86 17.61 -2.08 -10.44
C PRO A 86 16.60 -1.75 -11.55
N ALA A 87 17.10 -1.18 -12.64
CA ALA A 87 16.27 -0.96 -13.82
C ALA A 87 15.75 -2.29 -14.37
N GLY A 88 14.46 -2.35 -14.65
CA GLY A 88 13.85 -3.50 -15.32
C GLY A 88 14.08 -3.47 -16.83
N LYS A 89 13.87 -4.62 -17.46
CA LYS A 89 13.88 -4.73 -18.92
C LYS A 89 12.56 -4.23 -19.51
N THR A 90 12.61 -3.72 -20.73
CA THR A 90 11.44 -3.24 -21.47
C THR A 90 11.28 -3.92 -22.83
N ASP A 91 12.20 -4.80 -23.20
CA ASP A 91 12.34 -5.41 -24.51
C ASP A 91 11.81 -6.85 -24.61
N TYR A 92 10.97 -7.26 -23.68
CA TYR A 92 10.28 -8.55 -23.71
C TYR A 92 8.89 -8.46 -24.36
N ASP A 93 8.38 -9.60 -24.83
CA ASP A 93 7.06 -9.72 -25.45
C ASP A 93 5.95 -9.76 -24.37
N VAL A 94 5.24 -8.64 -24.21
CA VAL A 94 4.14 -8.47 -23.23
C VAL A 94 2.98 -9.44 -23.52
N ASP A 95 2.64 -9.68 -24.78
CA ASP A 95 1.53 -10.56 -25.15
C ASP A 95 1.90 -12.03 -24.85
N ALA A 96 3.14 -12.41 -25.08
CA ALA A 96 3.62 -13.74 -24.68
C ALA A 96 3.57 -13.93 -23.16
N VAL A 97 3.93 -12.92 -22.35
CA VAL A 97 3.78 -12.97 -20.89
C VAL A 97 2.31 -13.13 -20.49
N LYS A 98 1.41 -12.29 -21.04
CA LYS A 98 -0.04 -12.40 -20.77
C LYS A 98 -0.58 -13.77 -21.17
N GLY A 99 -0.17 -14.34 -22.31
CA GLY A 99 -0.57 -15.67 -22.76
C GLY A 99 -0.17 -16.79 -21.79
N LYS A 100 1.05 -16.70 -21.21
CA LYS A 100 1.51 -17.65 -20.20
C LYS A 100 0.74 -17.51 -18.87
N ILE A 101 0.47 -16.28 -18.44
CA ILE A 101 -0.36 -16.04 -17.26
C ILE A 101 -1.78 -16.61 -17.48
N ALA A 102 -2.39 -16.36 -18.62
CA ALA A 102 -3.73 -16.87 -18.96
C ALA A 102 -3.81 -18.40 -18.92
N SER A 103 -2.74 -19.08 -19.31
CA SER A 103 -2.67 -20.57 -19.32
C SER A 103 -2.18 -21.18 -18.00
N SER A 104 -1.84 -20.37 -17.00
CA SER A 104 -1.25 -20.82 -15.75
C SER A 104 -2.21 -21.53 -14.80
N GLY A 105 -3.53 -21.33 -14.98
CA GLY A 105 -4.56 -21.84 -14.09
C GLY A 105 -4.79 -21.00 -12.82
N LEU A 106 -4.14 -19.82 -12.69
CA LEU A 106 -4.43 -18.89 -11.61
C LEU A 106 -5.85 -18.32 -11.75
N SER A 107 -6.56 -18.20 -10.64
CA SER A 107 -7.88 -17.57 -10.62
C SER A 107 -7.77 -16.04 -10.77
N ILE A 108 -8.86 -15.41 -11.19
CA ILE A 108 -8.96 -13.94 -11.23
C ILE A 108 -8.62 -13.33 -9.86
N SER A 109 -9.19 -13.91 -8.80
CA SER A 109 -8.93 -13.46 -7.42
C SER A 109 -7.45 -13.61 -7.04
N ASP A 110 -6.78 -14.72 -7.37
CA ASP A 110 -5.34 -14.90 -7.12
C ASP A 110 -4.50 -13.81 -7.79
N MET A 111 -4.79 -13.54 -9.07
CA MET A 111 -4.07 -12.55 -9.86
C MET A 111 -4.28 -11.12 -9.32
N VAL A 112 -5.53 -10.75 -9.09
CA VAL A 112 -5.89 -9.40 -8.61
C VAL A 112 -5.39 -9.19 -7.19
N CYS A 113 -5.58 -10.14 -6.26
CA CYS A 113 -5.09 -10.02 -4.89
C CYS A 113 -3.57 -9.87 -4.83
N THR A 114 -2.82 -10.64 -5.62
CA THR A 114 -1.35 -10.55 -5.60
C THR A 114 -0.85 -9.21 -6.14
N ALA A 115 -1.44 -8.72 -7.22
CA ALA A 115 -1.11 -7.39 -7.75
C ALA A 115 -1.49 -6.27 -6.78
N TRP A 116 -2.66 -6.37 -6.15
CA TRP A 116 -3.12 -5.45 -5.12
C TRP A 116 -2.18 -5.45 -3.90
N ASP A 117 -1.87 -6.61 -3.33
CA ASP A 117 -0.99 -6.74 -2.18
C ASP A 117 0.42 -6.19 -2.45
N SER A 118 0.90 -6.32 -3.68
CA SER A 118 2.16 -5.73 -4.13
C SER A 118 2.09 -4.20 -4.22
N ALA A 119 0.98 -3.65 -4.72
CA ALA A 119 0.82 -2.22 -4.99
C ALA A 119 0.38 -1.40 -3.77
N ARG A 120 -0.48 -1.96 -2.90
CA ARG A 120 -1.14 -1.24 -1.79
C ARG A 120 -0.23 -0.70 -0.71
N THR A 121 1.05 -1.11 -0.68
CA THR A 121 2.05 -0.57 0.23
C THR A 121 2.54 0.81 -0.16
N PHE A 122 2.21 1.29 -1.37
CA PHE A 122 2.62 2.60 -1.85
C PHE A 122 2.07 3.72 -0.97
N ARG A 123 2.94 4.67 -0.62
CA ARG A 123 2.60 5.88 0.11
C ARG A 123 2.97 7.11 -0.71
N GLY A 124 1.97 7.91 -1.06
CA GLY A 124 2.16 9.16 -1.80
C GLY A 124 2.94 10.23 -1.03
N SER A 125 2.99 10.12 0.31
CA SER A 125 3.67 11.05 1.21
C SER A 125 5.20 10.99 1.10
N ASP A 126 5.77 9.78 0.99
CA ASP A 126 7.23 9.56 0.94
C ASP A 126 7.67 8.70 -0.25
N LYS A 127 6.74 8.35 -1.13
CA LYS A 127 6.97 7.58 -2.36
C LYS A 127 7.57 6.18 -2.11
N ARG A 128 7.42 5.64 -0.91
CA ARG A 128 7.86 4.29 -0.55
C ARG A 128 6.81 3.25 -0.88
N GLY A 129 7.23 1.99 -0.93
CA GLY A 129 6.37 0.85 -1.23
C GLY A 129 5.99 0.75 -2.70
N GLY A 130 4.91 0.01 -2.98
CA GLY A 130 4.39 -0.20 -4.32
C GLY A 130 5.00 -1.40 -5.03
N ALA A 131 4.54 -1.64 -6.26
CA ALA A 131 4.84 -2.84 -7.03
C ALA A 131 6.29 -2.92 -7.53
N ASN A 132 6.98 -1.76 -7.71
CA ASN A 132 8.35 -1.76 -8.21
C ASN A 132 9.30 -2.39 -7.17
N GLY A 133 10.16 -3.29 -7.65
CA GLY A 133 11.06 -4.06 -6.79
C GLY A 133 10.54 -5.45 -6.43
N ALA A 134 9.26 -5.76 -6.67
CA ALA A 134 8.62 -7.02 -6.30
C ALA A 134 8.96 -7.48 -4.86
N ARG A 135 9.04 -6.52 -3.92
CA ARG A 135 9.44 -6.82 -2.53
C ARG A 135 8.45 -7.69 -1.79
N ILE A 136 7.24 -7.86 -2.34
CA ILE A 136 6.25 -8.81 -1.83
C ILE A 136 6.76 -10.26 -1.76
N ARG A 137 7.78 -10.62 -2.57
CA ARG A 137 8.45 -11.94 -2.52
C ARG A 137 9.56 -12.04 -1.47
N LEU A 138 9.92 -10.92 -0.83
CA LEU A 138 10.99 -10.81 0.14
C LEU A 138 10.46 -10.56 1.55
N ALA A 139 11.24 -10.91 2.56
CA ALA A 139 10.96 -10.50 3.92
C ALA A 139 11.08 -8.96 4.06
N PRO A 140 10.23 -8.29 4.87
CA PRO A 140 9.16 -8.89 5.68
C PRO A 140 7.84 -9.10 4.93
N GLN A 141 7.65 -8.53 3.74
CA GLN A 141 6.34 -8.46 3.05
C GLN A 141 5.73 -9.84 2.75
N LYS A 142 6.54 -10.82 2.35
CA LYS A 142 6.06 -12.17 2.04
C LYS A 142 5.37 -12.87 3.21
N ASP A 143 5.71 -12.46 4.43
CA ASP A 143 5.26 -13.09 5.67
C ASP A 143 4.14 -12.30 6.36
N TRP A 144 3.75 -11.14 5.83
CA TRP A 144 2.66 -10.33 6.38
C TRP A 144 1.32 -11.05 6.29
N GLU A 145 0.59 -11.09 7.41
CA GLU A 145 -0.73 -11.73 7.50
C GLU A 145 -1.70 -11.26 6.41
N GLY A 146 -1.76 -9.94 6.17
CA GLY A 146 -2.64 -9.35 5.16
C GLY A 146 -2.37 -9.80 3.72
N ASN A 147 -1.19 -10.37 3.44
CA ASN A 147 -0.82 -10.91 2.14
C ASN A 147 -1.20 -12.39 1.98
N GLU A 148 -1.71 -13.05 3.03
CA GLU A 148 -2.05 -14.47 3.03
C GLU A 148 -0.87 -15.34 2.53
N PRO A 149 0.18 -15.55 3.35
CA PRO A 149 1.46 -16.10 2.92
C PRO A 149 1.39 -17.42 2.13
N GLU A 150 0.47 -18.31 2.47
CA GLU A 150 0.29 -19.59 1.75
C GLU A 150 -0.23 -19.39 0.33
N ARG A 151 -1.27 -18.56 0.17
CA ARG A 151 -1.79 -18.16 -1.14
C ARG A 151 -0.72 -17.44 -1.95
N LEU A 152 -0.08 -16.45 -1.33
CA LEU A 152 0.97 -15.64 -1.97
C LEU A 152 2.11 -16.51 -2.47
N SER A 153 2.64 -17.42 -1.65
CA SER A 153 3.75 -18.32 -2.02
C SER A 153 3.41 -19.19 -3.23
N ARG A 154 2.19 -19.73 -3.27
CA ARG A 154 1.70 -20.53 -4.40
C ARG A 154 1.64 -19.71 -5.69
N VAL A 155 1.06 -18.50 -5.62
CA VAL A 155 0.91 -17.62 -6.78
C VAL A 155 2.26 -17.12 -7.27
N LEU A 156 3.13 -16.68 -6.35
CA LEU A 156 4.48 -16.22 -6.70
C LEU A 156 5.31 -17.32 -7.37
N GLY A 157 5.20 -18.56 -6.91
CA GLY A 157 5.93 -19.67 -7.57
C GLY A 157 5.58 -19.82 -9.06
N VAL A 158 4.32 -19.57 -9.43
CA VAL A 158 3.88 -19.55 -10.84
C VAL A 158 4.42 -18.32 -11.58
N LEU A 159 4.27 -17.12 -10.99
CA LEU A 159 4.64 -15.87 -11.65
C LEU A 159 6.17 -15.73 -11.80
N GLU A 160 6.95 -16.18 -10.83
CA GLU A 160 8.43 -16.26 -10.91
C GLU A 160 8.89 -17.21 -12.02
N GLY A 161 8.21 -18.35 -12.18
CA GLY A 161 8.45 -19.26 -13.30
C GLY A 161 8.23 -18.59 -14.66
N ILE A 162 7.12 -17.86 -14.82
CA ILE A 162 6.81 -17.10 -16.04
C ILE A 162 7.86 -16.00 -16.28
N ALA A 163 8.25 -15.26 -15.24
CA ALA A 163 9.30 -14.25 -15.33
C ALA A 163 10.62 -14.82 -15.83
N ALA A 164 11.05 -15.96 -15.28
CA ALA A 164 12.28 -16.66 -15.69
C ALA A 164 12.24 -17.12 -17.16
N GLU A 165 11.09 -17.59 -17.63
CA GLU A 165 10.92 -18.05 -19.02
C GLU A 165 10.86 -16.92 -20.05
N THR A 166 10.33 -15.75 -19.67
CA THR A 166 10.06 -14.62 -20.58
C THR A 166 11.12 -13.53 -20.52
N GLY A 167 11.93 -13.51 -19.47
CA GLY A 167 12.91 -12.47 -19.21
C GLY A 167 12.31 -11.15 -18.68
N ALA A 168 11.00 -11.11 -18.43
CA ALA A 168 10.35 -10.02 -17.72
C ALA A 168 10.73 -10.03 -16.24
N SER A 169 10.67 -8.89 -15.56
CA SER A 169 10.80 -8.85 -14.10
C SER A 169 9.59 -9.49 -13.41
N VAL A 170 9.79 -10.04 -12.22
CA VAL A 170 8.67 -10.54 -11.40
C VAL A 170 7.70 -9.40 -11.08
N ALA A 171 8.21 -8.18 -10.85
CA ALA A 171 7.39 -6.99 -10.63
C ALA A 171 6.44 -6.71 -11.80
N ASP A 172 6.93 -6.77 -13.03
CA ASP A 172 6.09 -6.57 -14.21
C ASP A 172 5.11 -7.72 -14.42
N VAL A 173 5.53 -8.97 -14.19
CA VAL A 173 4.63 -10.15 -14.29
C VAL A 173 3.49 -10.07 -13.27
N ILE A 174 3.73 -9.62 -12.04
CA ILE A 174 2.69 -9.43 -11.02
C ILE A 174 1.68 -8.37 -11.49
N VAL A 175 2.14 -7.24 -12.02
CA VAL A 175 1.25 -6.18 -12.52
C VAL A 175 0.44 -6.68 -13.71
N LEU A 176 1.08 -7.37 -14.65
CA LEU A 176 0.39 -7.97 -15.81
C LEU A 176 -0.65 -9.01 -15.40
N ALA A 177 -0.39 -9.79 -14.35
CA ALA A 177 -1.36 -10.73 -13.81
C ALA A 177 -2.60 -10.00 -13.29
N GLY A 178 -2.42 -8.92 -12.53
CA GLY A 178 -3.55 -8.09 -12.08
C GLY A 178 -4.35 -7.49 -13.24
N ASN A 179 -3.66 -6.93 -14.24
CA ASN A 179 -4.29 -6.37 -15.44
C ASN A 179 -5.12 -7.44 -16.17
N LEU A 180 -4.53 -8.62 -16.38
CA LEU A 180 -5.21 -9.73 -17.04
C LEU A 180 -6.42 -10.23 -16.24
N GLY A 181 -6.31 -10.27 -14.92
CA GLY A 181 -7.43 -10.62 -14.04
C GLY A 181 -8.63 -9.67 -14.22
N VAL A 182 -8.36 -8.35 -14.28
CA VAL A 182 -9.37 -7.33 -14.55
C VAL A 182 -9.95 -7.48 -15.95
N GLU A 183 -9.11 -7.68 -16.98
CA GLU A 183 -9.54 -7.87 -18.38
C GLU A 183 -10.44 -9.12 -18.52
N GLN A 184 -10.07 -10.22 -17.87
CA GLN A 184 -10.86 -11.46 -17.88
C GLN A 184 -12.19 -11.29 -17.15
N ALA A 185 -12.21 -10.59 -16.02
CA ALA A 185 -13.43 -10.34 -15.27
C ALA A 185 -14.39 -9.41 -16.01
N ALA A 186 -13.90 -8.39 -16.69
CA ALA A 186 -14.69 -7.53 -17.55
C ALA A 186 -15.27 -8.30 -18.74
N LYS A 187 -14.46 -9.14 -19.38
CA LYS A 187 -14.92 -10.00 -20.47
C LYS A 187 -16.01 -10.99 -20.01
N ALA A 188 -15.88 -11.54 -18.82
CA ALA A 188 -16.91 -12.41 -18.24
C ALA A 188 -18.23 -11.66 -17.96
N ALA A 189 -18.16 -10.35 -17.72
CA ALA A 189 -19.32 -9.46 -17.59
C ALA A 189 -19.88 -8.97 -18.96
N GLY A 190 -19.19 -9.28 -20.06
CA GLY A 190 -19.63 -8.89 -21.41
C GLY A 190 -18.93 -7.68 -22.03
N PHE A 191 -17.87 -7.17 -21.38
CA PHE A 191 -17.13 -5.98 -21.82
C PHE A 191 -15.71 -6.34 -22.26
N GLU A 192 -15.26 -5.77 -23.36
CA GLU A 192 -13.86 -5.88 -23.79
C GLU A 192 -13.10 -4.62 -23.35
N VAL A 193 -12.17 -4.80 -22.40
CA VAL A 193 -11.31 -3.73 -21.92
C VAL A 193 -9.84 -4.14 -22.06
N SER A 194 -8.97 -3.16 -22.22
CA SER A 194 -7.52 -3.33 -22.17
C SER A 194 -6.96 -2.43 -21.08
N VAL A 195 -6.33 -3.01 -20.08
CA VAL A 195 -5.72 -2.25 -18.98
C VAL A 195 -4.35 -1.75 -19.44
N PRO A 196 -4.09 -0.42 -19.40
CA PRO A 196 -2.81 0.15 -19.81
C PRO A 196 -1.65 -0.43 -18.98
N PHE A 197 -0.52 -0.69 -19.64
CA PHE A 197 0.67 -1.23 -19.02
C PHE A 197 1.92 -0.52 -19.55
N ALA A 198 2.84 -0.21 -18.64
CA ALA A 198 4.17 0.27 -18.95
C ALA A 198 5.21 -0.68 -18.33
N PRO A 199 6.05 -1.34 -19.15
CA PRO A 199 7.12 -2.22 -18.67
C PRO A 199 8.28 -1.44 -18.03
N GLY A 200 9.18 -2.16 -17.35
CA GLY A 200 10.44 -1.60 -16.87
C GLY A 200 10.57 -1.54 -15.35
N ARG A 201 9.66 -2.16 -14.60
CA ARG A 201 9.89 -2.39 -13.16
C ARG A 201 11.02 -3.38 -13.00
N GLY A 202 11.87 -3.17 -11.99
CA GLY A 202 12.95 -4.08 -11.63
C GLY A 202 12.59 -4.92 -10.41
N ASP A 203 13.42 -5.92 -10.13
CA ASP A 203 13.29 -6.79 -8.96
C ASP A 203 14.39 -6.45 -7.96
N ALA A 204 14.01 -6.00 -6.78
CA ALA A 204 14.95 -5.74 -5.70
C ALA A 204 15.47 -7.07 -5.10
N THR A 205 16.67 -7.01 -4.53
CA THR A 205 17.23 -8.10 -3.73
C THR A 205 16.98 -7.90 -2.24
N ALA A 206 17.28 -8.91 -1.44
CA ALA A 206 17.22 -8.82 0.02
C ALA A 206 18.19 -7.74 0.55
N GLU A 207 19.38 -7.63 -0.05
CA GLU A 207 20.41 -6.64 0.32
C GLU A 207 20.00 -5.21 -0.04
N GLN A 208 19.11 -5.03 -1.01
CA GLN A 208 18.52 -3.76 -1.41
C GLN A 208 17.25 -3.42 -0.60
N THR A 209 16.87 -4.27 0.35
CA THR A 209 15.65 -4.13 1.15
C THR A 209 16.01 -3.89 2.60
N ASP A 210 15.73 -2.68 3.09
CA ASP A 210 15.82 -2.33 4.51
C ASP A 210 14.63 -2.97 5.25
N ALA A 211 14.77 -4.25 5.62
CA ALA A 211 13.68 -5.05 6.17
C ALA A 211 13.06 -4.42 7.43
N GLU A 212 13.88 -3.85 8.32
CA GLU A 212 13.40 -3.16 9.53
C GLU A 212 12.59 -1.91 9.17
N ALA A 213 13.09 -1.08 8.23
CA ALA A 213 12.38 0.11 7.79
C ALA A 213 11.13 -0.23 6.95
N PHE A 214 11.03 -1.43 6.39
CA PHE A 214 9.84 -1.89 5.67
C PHE A 214 8.69 -2.31 6.58
N GLU A 215 8.92 -2.65 7.84
CA GLU A 215 7.86 -3.00 8.80
C GLU A 215 6.82 -1.90 8.94
N VAL A 216 7.21 -0.63 8.88
CA VAL A 216 6.29 0.51 8.94
C VAL A 216 5.37 0.64 7.72
N LEU A 217 5.62 -0.11 6.66
CA LEU A 217 4.79 -0.20 5.47
C LEU A 217 3.75 -1.32 5.55
N GLU A 218 3.82 -2.19 6.58
CA GLU A 218 2.84 -3.27 6.76
C GLU A 218 1.45 -2.68 6.88
N PRO A 219 0.52 -3.04 5.98
CA PRO A 219 -0.86 -2.66 6.14
C PRO A 219 -1.44 -3.38 7.38
N LEU A 220 -1.94 -2.62 8.33
CA LEU A 220 -2.60 -3.17 9.52
C LEU A 220 -4.10 -3.36 9.31
N HIS A 221 -4.60 -2.89 8.20
CA HIS A 221 -5.97 -3.02 7.73
C HIS A 221 -6.01 -2.93 6.20
N ASP A 222 -7.05 -3.43 5.61
CA ASP A 222 -7.35 -3.28 4.18
C ASP A 222 -8.88 -3.30 3.97
N GLY A 223 -9.48 -2.13 3.92
CA GLY A 223 -10.92 -1.99 3.69
C GLY A 223 -11.35 -2.49 2.31
N TYR A 224 -10.46 -2.46 1.31
CA TYR A 224 -10.72 -2.99 -0.02
C TYR A 224 -10.84 -4.52 -0.04
N ARG A 225 -10.18 -5.21 0.93
CA ARG A 225 -10.25 -6.66 1.09
C ARG A 225 -10.98 -7.10 2.37
N ASN A 226 -11.70 -6.17 3.03
CA ASN A 226 -12.41 -6.41 4.29
C ASN A 226 -11.55 -7.09 5.38
N TRP A 227 -10.30 -6.66 5.50
CA TRP A 227 -9.35 -7.21 6.46
C TRP A 227 -8.91 -6.19 7.50
N LEU A 228 -8.83 -6.64 8.75
CA LEU A 228 -8.37 -5.88 9.91
C LEU A 228 -7.50 -6.79 10.79
N LYS A 229 -6.23 -6.42 11.01
CA LYS A 229 -5.29 -7.23 11.78
C LYS A 229 -5.66 -7.31 13.25
N LYS A 230 -6.17 -6.21 13.81
CA LYS A 230 -6.64 -6.11 15.19
C LYS A 230 -7.60 -4.93 15.33
N ASP A 231 -8.33 -4.90 16.44
CA ASP A 231 -9.20 -3.78 16.76
C ASP A 231 -8.38 -2.49 16.99
N TYR A 232 -8.84 -1.42 16.38
CA TYR A 232 -8.29 -0.10 16.56
C TYR A 232 -9.36 0.83 17.13
N VAL A 233 -8.91 1.93 17.76
CA VAL A 233 -9.81 3.02 18.20
C VAL A 233 -10.38 3.77 16.98
N VAL A 234 -9.60 3.85 15.90
CA VAL A 234 -10.01 4.44 14.62
C VAL A 234 -10.95 3.49 13.88
N SER A 235 -12.01 4.01 13.31
CA SER A 235 -13.02 3.21 12.60
C SER A 235 -12.47 2.61 11.29
N PRO A 236 -12.99 1.45 10.84
CA PRO A 236 -12.57 0.82 9.57
C PRO A 236 -12.71 1.75 8.35
N GLU A 237 -13.75 2.58 8.30
CA GLU A 237 -13.97 3.53 7.22
C GLU A 237 -12.96 4.68 7.21
N GLU A 238 -12.50 5.16 8.38
CA GLU A 238 -11.44 6.16 8.47
C GLU A 238 -10.09 5.58 8.04
N MET A 239 -9.79 4.35 8.43
CA MET A 239 -8.59 3.65 7.98
C MET A 239 -8.60 3.37 6.47
N LEU A 240 -9.77 3.06 5.89
CA LEU A 240 -9.94 2.93 4.44
C LEU A 240 -9.62 4.26 3.73
N LEU A 241 -10.13 5.39 4.25
CA LEU A 241 -9.87 6.72 3.71
C LEU A 241 -8.39 7.09 3.78
N ASP A 242 -7.73 6.83 4.90
CA ASP A 242 -6.28 7.05 5.06
C ASP A 242 -5.47 6.28 4.00
N ARG A 243 -5.77 5.00 3.80
CA ARG A 243 -5.13 4.18 2.77
C ARG A 243 -5.36 4.72 1.37
N THR A 244 -6.59 5.14 1.08
CA THR A 244 -6.97 5.75 -0.20
C THR A 244 -6.17 7.00 -0.49
N GLN A 245 -6.02 7.88 0.50
CA GLN A 245 -5.25 9.12 0.40
C GLN A 245 -3.75 8.84 0.22
N LEU A 246 -3.18 7.88 0.95
CA LEU A 246 -1.78 7.46 0.78
C LEU A 246 -1.51 6.93 -0.64
N MET A 247 -2.44 6.22 -1.24
CA MET A 247 -2.33 5.75 -2.63
C MET A 247 -2.60 6.85 -3.67
N GLY A 248 -3.08 8.02 -3.24
CA GLY A 248 -3.40 9.14 -4.13
C GLY A 248 -4.69 8.96 -4.93
N LEU A 249 -5.62 8.14 -4.45
CA LEU A 249 -6.92 7.92 -5.09
C LEU A 249 -7.94 9.00 -4.71
N THR A 250 -8.76 9.36 -5.65
CA THR A 250 -9.92 10.25 -5.46
C THR A 250 -11.14 9.48 -4.92
N ALA A 251 -12.16 10.19 -4.46
CA ALA A 251 -13.38 9.55 -3.95
C ALA A 251 -14.13 8.70 -5.00
N PRO A 252 -14.29 9.11 -6.27
CA PRO A 252 -14.80 8.24 -7.33
C PRO A 252 -13.97 6.97 -7.52
N GLU A 253 -12.64 7.11 -7.60
CA GLU A 253 -11.71 5.97 -7.76
C GLU A 253 -11.76 5.02 -6.56
N MET A 254 -11.83 5.55 -5.33
CA MET A 254 -12.04 4.74 -4.11
C MET A 254 -13.33 3.93 -4.21
N THR A 255 -14.41 4.57 -4.65
CA THR A 255 -15.73 3.95 -4.71
C THR A 255 -15.76 2.82 -5.73
N VAL A 256 -15.33 3.07 -6.97
CA VAL A 256 -15.35 2.04 -8.03
C VAL A 256 -14.39 0.90 -7.73
N LEU A 257 -13.21 1.19 -7.18
CA LEU A 257 -12.22 0.19 -6.82
C LEU A 257 -12.74 -0.75 -5.72
N LEU A 258 -13.37 -0.20 -4.68
CA LEU A 258 -13.96 -1.03 -3.62
C LEU A 258 -15.05 -1.95 -4.18
N GLY A 259 -16.00 -1.41 -4.95
CA GLY A 259 -17.07 -2.20 -5.56
C GLY A 259 -16.52 -3.32 -6.47
N GLY A 260 -15.54 -2.99 -7.30
CA GLY A 260 -14.85 -3.97 -8.15
C GLY A 260 -14.18 -5.08 -7.34
N MET A 261 -13.42 -4.73 -6.31
CA MET A 261 -12.77 -5.71 -5.43
C MET A 261 -13.77 -6.65 -4.76
N ARG A 262 -14.96 -6.16 -4.39
CA ARG A 262 -16.04 -6.98 -3.82
C ARG A 262 -16.57 -8.00 -4.81
N VAL A 263 -16.97 -7.57 -6.00
CA VAL A 263 -17.56 -8.50 -7.00
C VAL A 263 -16.53 -9.50 -7.56
N LEU A 264 -15.24 -9.18 -7.47
CA LEU A 264 -14.15 -10.09 -7.84
C LEU A 264 -13.84 -11.15 -6.75
N GLY A 265 -14.46 -11.07 -5.58
CA GLY A 265 -14.23 -12.02 -4.48
C GLY A 265 -12.83 -11.95 -3.90
N THR A 266 -12.27 -10.74 -3.78
CA THR A 266 -10.89 -10.53 -3.34
C THR A 266 -10.75 -10.36 -1.82
N ASN A 267 -11.80 -10.56 -1.05
CA ASN A 267 -11.77 -10.43 0.40
C ASN A 267 -10.74 -11.36 1.04
N HIS A 268 -10.06 -10.87 2.05
CA HIS A 268 -9.12 -11.64 2.84
C HIS A 268 -9.79 -12.87 3.48
N GLY A 269 -9.12 -14.02 3.43
CA GLY A 269 -9.64 -15.27 3.99
C GLY A 269 -10.90 -15.79 3.29
N GLY A 270 -11.23 -15.30 2.09
CA GLY A 270 -12.38 -15.72 1.32
C GLY A 270 -13.73 -15.35 1.96
N THR A 271 -13.78 -14.35 2.84
CA THR A 271 -15.04 -13.88 3.44
C THR A 271 -15.95 -13.26 2.39
N ARG A 272 -17.26 -13.36 2.59
CA ARG A 272 -18.26 -12.84 1.63
C ARG A 272 -18.92 -11.52 2.07
N HIS A 273 -18.37 -10.84 3.07
CA HIS A 273 -18.92 -9.56 3.52
C HIS A 273 -18.74 -8.50 2.43
N GLY A 274 -19.81 -7.85 2.03
CA GLY A 274 -19.79 -6.85 0.95
C GLY A 274 -19.79 -7.45 -0.47
N VAL A 275 -19.77 -8.76 -0.63
CA VAL A 275 -19.86 -9.42 -1.95
C VAL A 275 -21.32 -9.45 -2.38
N PHE A 276 -21.82 -8.33 -2.90
CA PHE A 276 -23.23 -8.14 -3.27
C PHE A 276 -23.49 -8.57 -4.71
N THR A 277 -23.15 -9.81 -5.04
CA THR A 277 -23.35 -10.38 -6.38
C THR A 277 -23.52 -11.90 -6.31
N ASP A 278 -24.33 -12.44 -7.22
CA ASP A 278 -24.42 -13.87 -7.50
C ASP A 278 -23.47 -14.31 -8.63
N ARG A 279 -22.76 -13.34 -9.24
CA ARG A 279 -21.83 -13.53 -10.37
C ARG A 279 -20.39 -13.21 -9.96
N GLU A 280 -19.93 -13.75 -8.85
CA GLU A 280 -18.59 -13.52 -8.33
C GLU A 280 -17.52 -13.85 -9.38
N GLY A 281 -16.50 -12.97 -9.48
CA GLY A 281 -15.44 -13.06 -10.49
C GLY A 281 -15.77 -12.36 -11.82
N GLN A 282 -16.95 -11.77 -11.96
CA GLN A 282 -17.33 -10.89 -13.07
C GLN A 282 -17.28 -9.44 -12.61
N LEU A 283 -16.64 -8.58 -13.41
CA LEU A 283 -16.56 -7.15 -13.10
C LEU A 283 -17.83 -6.45 -13.55
N SER A 284 -18.87 -6.55 -12.71
CA SER A 284 -20.20 -5.96 -12.91
C SER A 284 -20.44 -4.83 -11.90
N ASN A 285 -21.48 -4.05 -12.13
CA ASN A 285 -21.94 -3.01 -11.20
C ASN A 285 -22.84 -3.54 -10.07
N ASP A 286 -22.97 -4.86 -9.92
CA ASP A 286 -23.84 -5.54 -8.95
C ASP A 286 -23.67 -5.02 -7.51
N PHE A 287 -22.43 -4.72 -7.09
CA PHE A 287 -22.16 -4.15 -5.77
C PHE A 287 -22.97 -2.87 -5.55
N PHE A 288 -22.95 -1.96 -6.51
CA PHE A 288 -23.62 -0.66 -6.40
C PHE A 288 -25.13 -0.79 -6.52
N VAL A 289 -25.61 -1.64 -7.42
CA VAL A 289 -27.04 -1.93 -7.58
C VAL A 289 -27.62 -2.44 -6.25
N ASN A 290 -27.00 -3.47 -5.66
CA ASN A 290 -27.48 -4.06 -4.41
C ASN A 290 -27.23 -3.19 -3.17
N LEU A 291 -26.15 -2.37 -3.16
CA LEU A 291 -25.89 -1.40 -2.10
C LEU A 291 -26.98 -0.32 -2.02
N THR A 292 -27.46 0.14 -3.18
CA THR A 292 -28.40 1.24 -3.28
C THR A 292 -29.86 0.81 -3.33
N ASP A 293 -30.12 -0.49 -3.39
CA ASP A 293 -31.45 -1.08 -3.45
C ASP A 293 -32.27 -0.74 -2.19
N MET A 294 -33.38 -0.03 -2.39
CA MET A 294 -34.29 0.41 -1.31
C MET A 294 -35.19 -0.69 -0.74
N ASP A 295 -35.25 -1.83 -1.40
CA ASP A 295 -35.92 -3.03 -0.90
C ASP A 295 -35.08 -3.80 0.12
N ASN A 296 -33.87 -3.37 0.35
CA ASN A 296 -32.97 -3.91 1.37
C ASN A 296 -33.04 -3.13 2.69
N THR A 297 -32.88 -3.84 3.81
CA THR A 297 -32.70 -3.27 5.15
C THR A 297 -31.39 -3.74 5.75
N TRP A 298 -30.71 -2.85 6.46
CA TRP A 298 -29.44 -3.14 7.12
C TRP A 298 -29.66 -3.33 8.62
N LYS A 299 -29.32 -4.50 9.16
CA LYS A 299 -29.42 -4.82 10.60
C LYS A 299 -28.03 -5.03 11.18
N PRO A 300 -27.60 -4.25 12.19
CA PRO A 300 -26.35 -4.51 12.87
C PRO A 300 -26.43 -5.83 13.65
N VAL A 301 -25.45 -6.70 13.47
CA VAL A 301 -25.34 -7.99 14.15
C VAL A 301 -24.01 -8.14 14.91
N GLY A 302 -23.16 -7.14 14.83
CA GLY A 302 -21.88 -7.04 15.51
C GLY A 302 -21.31 -5.63 15.42
N GLU A 303 -20.16 -5.39 16.02
CA GLU A 303 -19.53 -4.07 16.05
C GLU A 303 -19.19 -3.55 14.64
N ASN A 304 -18.74 -4.41 13.74
CA ASN A 304 -18.37 -4.10 12.36
C ASN A 304 -19.13 -4.97 11.35
N LEU A 305 -20.23 -5.57 11.73
CA LEU A 305 -20.94 -6.54 10.88
C LEU A 305 -22.44 -6.22 10.80
N TYR A 306 -22.96 -6.28 9.59
CA TYR A 306 -24.36 -6.05 9.25
C TYR A 306 -24.91 -7.20 8.43
N GLU A 307 -26.20 -7.51 8.64
CA GLU A 307 -27.02 -8.32 7.75
C GLU A 307 -27.84 -7.40 6.85
N ILE A 308 -27.85 -7.72 5.56
CA ILE A 308 -28.72 -7.09 4.57
C ILE A 308 -29.86 -8.05 4.28
N ARG A 309 -31.06 -7.61 4.59
CA ARG A 309 -32.27 -8.42 4.49
C ARG A 309 -33.30 -7.77 3.57
N ASP A 310 -34.05 -8.62 2.89
CA ASP A 310 -35.23 -8.19 2.14
C ASP A 310 -36.23 -7.48 3.07
N ARG A 311 -36.69 -6.30 2.69
CA ARG A 311 -37.56 -5.46 3.51
C ARG A 311 -38.94 -6.06 3.77
N GLN A 312 -39.46 -6.87 2.83
CA GLN A 312 -40.80 -7.43 2.90
C GLN A 312 -40.80 -8.79 3.57
N THR A 313 -39.83 -9.64 3.22
CA THR A 313 -39.80 -11.06 3.67
C THR A 313 -38.90 -11.26 4.89
N ASP A 314 -38.02 -10.29 5.23
CA ASP A 314 -36.96 -10.41 6.23
C ASP A 314 -35.95 -11.53 5.91
N GLU A 315 -35.88 -11.99 4.68
CA GLU A 315 -34.91 -12.99 4.24
C GLU A 315 -33.51 -12.39 4.18
N LEU A 316 -32.52 -13.14 4.66
CA LEU A 316 -31.11 -12.72 4.58
C LEU A 316 -30.63 -12.83 3.13
N LYS A 317 -30.20 -11.69 2.56
CA LYS A 317 -29.60 -11.62 1.21
C LYS A 317 -28.07 -11.62 1.27
N TRP A 318 -27.50 -10.68 2.06
CA TRP A 318 -26.06 -10.43 2.11
C TRP A 318 -25.58 -10.15 3.53
N THR A 319 -24.28 -10.17 3.71
CA THR A 319 -23.63 -9.60 4.91
C THR A 319 -22.64 -8.52 4.49
N ALA A 320 -22.41 -7.54 5.36
CA ALA A 320 -21.59 -6.38 5.05
C ALA A 320 -20.80 -5.88 6.27
N THR A 321 -19.78 -5.06 6.04
CA THR A 321 -19.05 -4.37 7.08
C THR A 321 -19.38 -2.87 7.11
N ARG A 322 -18.83 -2.15 8.11
CA ARG A 322 -18.95 -0.69 8.17
C ARG A 322 -18.30 -0.01 6.95
N ALA A 323 -17.21 -0.58 6.43
CA ALA A 323 -16.57 -0.08 5.21
C ALA A 323 -17.54 -0.12 4.01
N ASP A 324 -18.38 -1.15 3.90
CA ASP A 324 -19.39 -1.23 2.85
C ASP A 324 -20.55 -0.25 3.12
N LEU A 325 -21.02 -0.17 4.37
CA LEU A 325 -22.12 0.70 4.76
C LEU A 325 -21.88 2.18 4.43
N VAL A 326 -20.63 2.66 4.59
CA VAL A 326 -20.32 4.08 4.39
C VAL A 326 -20.58 4.53 2.95
N PHE A 327 -20.41 3.66 1.96
CA PHE A 327 -20.68 3.96 0.55
C PHE A 327 -22.19 4.10 0.26
N GLY A 328 -23.06 3.52 1.06
CA GLY A 328 -24.50 3.70 0.99
C GLY A 328 -25.06 4.81 1.88
N SER A 329 -24.30 5.24 2.90
CA SER A 329 -24.80 6.17 3.95
C SER A 329 -24.14 7.56 3.92
N ASN A 330 -22.89 7.70 3.45
CA ASN A 330 -22.27 9.01 3.25
C ASN A 330 -22.82 9.66 1.98
N SER A 331 -23.30 10.90 2.07
CA SER A 331 -24.00 11.57 0.96
C SER A 331 -23.18 11.71 -0.33
N ILE A 332 -21.86 11.94 -0.22
CA ILE A 332 -20.97 12.07 -1.38
C ILE A 332 -20.69 10.70 -2.01
N LEU A 333 -20.31 9.72 -1.20
CA LEU A 333 -20.00 8.38 -1.69
C LEU A 333 -21.25 7.68 -2.23
N ARG A 334 -22.42 7.92 -1.61
CA ARG A 334 -23.69 7.43 -2.09
C ARG A 334 -24.03 7.96 -3.48
N ALA A 335 -23.76 9.25 -3.75
CA ALA A 335 -23.99 9.83 -5.06
C ALA A 335 -23.14 9.13 -6.15
N TYR A 336 -21.86 8.81 -5.86
CA TYR A 336 -21.04 8.03 -6.79
C TYR A 336 -21.56 6.59 -6.94
N ALA A 337 -21.97 5.95 -5.84
CA ALA A 337 -22.53 4.61 -5.89
C ALA A 337 -23.82 4.55 -6.76
N GLU A 338 -24.68 5.57 -6.69
CA GLU A 338 -25.89 5.67 -7.51
C GLU A 338 -25.57 5.87 -9.00
N VAL A 339 -24.49 6.62 -9.33
CA VAL A 339 -24.03 6.75 -10.72
C VAL A 339 -23.56 5.39 -11.23
N TYR A 340 -22.68 4.72 -10.50
CA TYR A 340 -22.16 3.41 -10.90
C TYR A 340 -23.23 2.31 -10.93
N ALA A 341 -24.30 2.43 -10.15
CA ALA A 341 -25.42 1.49 -10.21
C ALA A 341 -26.25 1.59 -11.52
N GLN A 342 -26.14 2.71 -12.25
CA GLN A 342 -26.89 2.99 -13.47
C GLN A 342 -26.05 2.81 -14.75
N ASP A 343 -24.74 2.68 -14.60
CA ASP A 343 -23.78 2.58 -15.70
C ASP A 343 -23.14 1.18 -15.63
N ASP A 344 -23.47 0.35 -16.60
CA ASP A 344 -22.96 -1.04 -16.71
C ASP A 344 -21.50 -1.06 -17.20
#